data_dd87447cc36cfc5644dd54a8c0fcb8bd
#
_entry.id   dd87447cc36cfc5644dd54a8c0fcb8bd
#
_cell.length_a   1.000
_cell.length_b   1.000
_cell.length_c   1.000
_cell.angle_alpha   90.00
_cell.angle_beta   90.00
_cell.angle_gamma   90.00
#
_symmetry.space_group_name_H-M   'P 1'
#
loop_
_entity.id
_entity.type
_entity.pdbx_description
1 polymer ?
#
loop_
_entity_poly.entity_id
_entity_poly.type
_entity_poly.pdbx_seq_one_letter_code
_entity_poly.pdbx_strand_id
1 'polypeptide(L)'
;MKNWAGNLRFGAKRYHTPHTISEIQKIVHDSDHVKVLGTRHSFNNIADCQVDLISLESVVPRISVDPTNREVTVGAGVTYGDISTFLRDSGWGLHNLASLPHITIAGAIATATHGSGSNNGNLATAVTEIKWIAPDGSIVAHSRECDGGDFEGTVIGLGG
;
A
#
# COMPACT_ATOMS: atom_id res chain seq x y z
N MET A 1 -16.64 5.73 -9.98
CA MET A 1 -16.42 5.39 -8.55
C MET A 1 -16.19 6.66 -7.76
N LYS A 2 -16.50 6.68 -6.44
CA LYS A 2 -16.24 7.84 -5.56
C LYS A 2 -15.23 7.45 -4.48
N ASN A 3 -14.54 8.44 -3.91
CA ASN A 3 -13.74 8.24 -2.71
C ASN A 3 -14.64 7.95 -1.49
N TRP A 4 -14.05 7.56 -0.37
CA TRP A 4 -14.77 7.20 0.85
C TRP A 4 -15.68 8.34 1.36
N ALA A 5 -15.19 9.56 1.36
CA ALA A 5 -15.97 10.74 1.79
C ALA A 5 -17.08 11.16 0.82
N GLY A 6 -17.11 10.61 -0.39
CA GLY A 6 -18.12 10.90 -1.41
C GLY A 6 -17.98 12.25 -2.11
N ASN A 7 -16.97 13.05 -1.75
CA ASN A 7 -16.75 14.40 -2.28
C ASN A 7 -15.98 14.43 -3.61
N LEU A 8 -15.32 13.32 -3.99
CA LEU A 8 -14.56 13.19 -5.23
C LEU A 8 -15.08 12.01 -6.06
N ARG A 9 -15.06 12.18 -7.37
CA ARG A 9 -15.33 11.11 -8.34
C ARG A 9 -14.05 10.85 -9.12
N PHE A 10 -13.59 9.60 -9.11
CA PHE A 10 -12.44 9.16 -9.91
C PHE A 10 -12.75 9.18 -11.40
N GLY A 11 -11.78 9.67 -12.19
CA GLY A 11 -11.92 9.92 -13.62
C GLY A 11 -11.44 8.81 -14.54
N ALA A 12 -10.96 7.68 -13.99
CA ALA A 12 -10.39 6.60 -14.78
C ALA A 12 -11.37 6.04 -15.82
N LYS A 13 -10.86 5.79 -17.01
CA LYS A 13 -11.61 5.14 -18.10
C LYS A 13 -11.76 3.64 -17.86
N ARG A 14 -10.75 3.00 -17.23
CA ARG A 14 -10.73 1.56 -16.93
C ARG A 14 -10.46 1.33 -15.46
N TYR A 15 -11.21 0.39 -14.86
CA TYR A 15 -11.02 -0.08 -13.49
C TYR A 15 -10.71 -1.56 -13.54
N HIS A 16 -9.59 -1.94 -12.92
CA HIS A 16 -9.09 -3.29 -12.90
C HIS A 16 -9.16 -3.86 -11.49
N THR A 17 -9.55 -5.12 -11.38
CA THR A 17 -9.61 -5.89 -10.12
C THR A 17 -8.86 -7.22 -10.31
N PRO A 18 -7.53 -7.18 -10.48
CA PRO A 18 -6.74 -8.38 -10.71
C PRO A 18 -6.76 -9.29 -9.49
N HIS A 19 -6.59 -10.58 -9.73
CA HIS A 19 -6.52 -11.63 -8.70
C HIS A 19 -5.08 -12.10 -8.45
N THR A 20 -4.18 -11.87 -9.40
CA THR A 20 -2.79 -12.37 -9.37
C THR A 20 -1.78 -11.26 -9.63
N ILE A 21 -0.56 -11.45 -9.15
CA ILE A 21 0.57 -10.55 -9.44
C ILE A 21 0.84 -10.46 -10.94
N SER A 22 0.76 -11.59 -11.66
CA SER A 22 0.98 -11.62 -13.12
C SER A 22 -0.05 -10.78 -13.88
N GLU A 23 -1.31 -10.75 -13.42
CA GLU A 23 -2.31 -9.86 -14.00
C GLU A 23 -1.97 -8.40 -13.75
N ILE A 24 -1.48 -8.05 -12.54
CA ILE A 24 -1.06 -6.68 -12.23
C ILE A 24 0.11 -6.28 -13.12
N GLN A 25 1.14 -7.14 -13.24
CA GLN A 25 2.30 -6.89 -14.10
C GLN A 25 1.89 -6.59 -15.55
N LYS A 26 0.95 -7.38 -16.07
CA LYS A 26 0.41 -7.17 -17.41
C LYS A 26 -0.33 -5.84 -17.54
N ILE A 27 -1.19 -5.49 -16.59
CA ILE A 27 -1.94 -4.23 -16.60
C ILE A 27 -0.98 -3.04 -16.54
N VAL A 28 0.04 -3.08 -15.67
CA VAL A 28 1.04 -2.02 -15.55
C VAL A 28 1.83 -1.87 -16.85
N HIS A 29 2.32 -2.97 -17.42
CA HIS A 29 3.07 -2.96 -18.69
C HIS A 29 2.25 -2.41 -19.86
N ASP A 30 0.95 -2.74 -19.93
CA ASP A 30 0.08 -2.38 -21.05
C ASP A 30 -0.59 -0.99 -20.89
N SER A 31 -0.35 -0.30 -19.78
CA SER A 31 -1.00 0.97 -19.46
C SER A 31 -0.07 2.16 -19.66
N ASP A 32 -0.52 3.18 -20.38
CA ASP A 32 0.22 4.45 -20.51
C ASP A 32 0.29 5.21 -19.16
N HIS A 33 -0.79 5.16 -18.37
CA HIS A 33 -0.88 5.75 -17.05
C HIS A 33 -1.76 4.91 -16.15
N VAL A 34 -1.23 4.50 -15.03
CA VAL A 34 -1.92 3.67 -14.05
C VAL A 34 -1.65 4.17 -12.63
N LYS A 35 -2.67 4.08 -11.76
CA LYS A 35 -2.51 4.23 -10.31
C LYS A 35 -3.17 3.09 -9.58
N VAL A 36 -2.65 2.78 -8.39
CA VAL A 36 -3.22 1.78 -7.49
C VAL A 36 -4.18 2.46 -6.54
N LEU A 37 -5.36 1.88 -6.42
CA LEU A 37 -6.43 2.36 -5.55
C LEU A 37 -6.50 1.48 -4.30
N GLY A 38 -6.28 2.08 -3.14
CA GLY A 38 -6.55 1.46 -1.85
C GLY A 38 -8.03 1.58 -1.47
N THR A 39 -8.34 1.75 -0.18
CA THR A 39 -9.71 1.91 0.33
C THR A 39 -10.31 3.30 0.08
N ARG A 40 -9.66 4.12 -0.74
CA ARG A 40 -10.20 5.41 -1.23
C ARG A 40 -10.36 6.48 -0.16
N HIS A 41 -9.52 6.47 0.87
CA HIS A 41 -9.57 7.45 1.96
C HIS A 41 -8.93 8.80 1.65
N SER A 42 -8.31 8.97 0.47
CA SER A 42 -7.79 10.27 0.05
C SER A 42 -8.92 11.29 -0.08
N PHE A 43 -8.74 12.47 0.52
CA PHE A 43 -9.70 13.59 0.47
C PHE A 43 -9.45 14.53 -0.72
N ASN A 44 -8.38 14.31 -1.47
CA ASN A 44 -8.01 15.00 -2.69
C ASN A 44 -7.85 14.00 -3.85
N ASN A 45 -7.50 14.49 -5.03
CA ASN A 45 -7.39 13.69 -6.25
C ASN A 45 -6.05 12.95 -6.41
N ILE A 46 -5.22 12.85 -5.38
CA ILE A 46 -3.88 12.25 -5.46
C ILE A 46 -3.90 10.79 -5.93
N ALA A 47 -4.96 10.06 -5.57
CA ALA A 47 -5.18 8.67 -5.97
C ALA A 47 -5.90 8.52 -7.32
N ASP A 48 -6.28 9.63 -7.97
CA ASP A 48 -7.01 9.58 -9.25
C ASP A 48 -6.05 9.39 -10.44
N CYS A 49 -6.55 8.73 -11.46
CA CYS A 49 -5.92 8.57 -12.75
C CYS A 49 -6.97 8.66 -13.86
N GLN A 50 -6.64 9.30 -14.99
CA GLN A 50 -7.59 9.45 -16.09
C GLN A 50 -7.63 8.24 -17.04
N VAL A 51 -6.70 7.28 -16.88
CA VAL A 51 -6.58 6.12 -17.76
C VAL A 51 -6.95 4.85 -17.03
N ASP A 52 -6.09 4.36 -16.16
CA ASP A 52 -6.27 3.07 -15.48
C ASP A 52 -6.17 3.20 -13.96
N LEU A 53 -7.10 2.57 -13.24
CA LEU A 53 -7.03 2.36 -11.81
C LEU A 53 -7.05 0.86 -11.48
N ILE A 54 -6.15 0.43 -10.61
CA ILE A 54 -6.07 -0.95 -10.15
C ILE A 54 -6.50 -1.01 -8.68
N SER A 55 -7.51 -1.80 -8.36
CA SER A 55 -7.84 -2.20 -6.98
C SER A 55 -7.16 -3.51 -6.66
N LEU A 56 -6.52 -3.58 -5.49
CA LEU A 56 -5.87 -4.80 -5.01
C LEU A 56 -6.79 -5.63 -4.08
N GLU A 57 -8.06 -5.26 -3.96
CA GLU A 57 -9.02 -5.93 -3.06
C GLU A 57 -9.26 -7.41 -3.39
N SER A 58 -9.08 -7.81 -4.65
CA SER A 58 -9.25 -9.20 -5.11
C SER A 58 -7.95 -10.02 -5.08
N VAL A 59 -6.82 -9.39 -4.80
CA VAL A 59 -5.55 -10.11 -4.64
C VAL A 59 -5.56 -10.82 -3.29
N VAL A 60 -5.28 -12.14 -3.31
CA VAL A 60 -5.26 -12.93 -2.07
C VAL A 60 -4.32 -12.29 -1.04
N PRO A 61 -4.83 -11.91 0.14
CA PRO A 61 -4.01 -11.31 1.20
C PRO A 61 -2.88 -12.26 1.60
N ARG A 62 -1.65 -11.76 1.64
CA ARG A 62 -0.50 -12.51 2.16
C ARG A 62 0.01 -11.78 3.39
N ILE A 63 0.04 -12.50 4.51
CA ILE A 63 0.63 -12.03 5.76
C ILE A 63 1.53 -13.15 6.25
N SER A 64 2.79 -12.84 6.50
CA SER A 64 3.75 -13.78 7.10
C SER A 64 4.62 -13.05 8.10
N VAL A 65 4.89 -13.70 9.25
CA VAL A 65 5.73 -13.17 10.32
C VAL A 65 7.07 -13.88 10.31
N ASP A 66 8.15 -13.11 10.38
CA ASP A 66 9.47 -13.58 10.77
C ASP A 66 9.70 -13.22 12.25
N PRO A 67 9.56 -14.20 13.16
CA PRO A 67 9.73 -13.95 14.60
C PRO A 67 11.20 -13.68 14.97
N THR A 68 12.16 -14.09 14.16
CA THR A 68 13.60 -13.89 14.41
C THR A 68 13.96 -12.43 14.25
N ASN A 69 13.53 -11.83 13.13
CA ASN A 69 13.79 -10.42 12.83
C ASN A 69 12.70 -9.49 13.37
N ARG A 70 11.61 -10.05 13.93
CA ARG A 70 10.42 -9.30 14.37
C ARG A 70 9.82 -8.48 13.22
N GLU A 71 9.74 -9.08 12.06
CA GLU A 71 9.21 -8.46 10.86
C GLU A 71 7.92 -9.15 10.41
N VAL A 72 7.06 -8.38 9.75
CA VAL A 72 5.87 -8.91 9.08
C VAL A 72 5.88 -8.47 7.62
N THR A 73 5.77 -9.43 6.71
CA THR A 73 5.57 -9.18 5.29
C THR A 73 4.10 -9.24 4.95
N VAL A 74 3.61 -8.21 4.27
CA VAL A 74 2.19 -8.09 3.93
C VAL A 74 1.97 -7.69 2.48
N GLY A 75 0.89 -8.16 1.88
CA GLY A 75 0.43 -7.67 0.59
C GLY A 75 -0.10 -6.24 0.69
N ALA A 76 0.13 -5.44 -0.35
CA ALA A 76 -0.21 -4.01 -0.40
C ALA A 76 -1.70 -3.70 -0.14
N GLY A 77 -2.60 -4.60 -0.52
CA GLY A 77 -4.05 -4.47 -0.32
C GLY A 77 -4.56 -4.86 1.08
N VAL A 78 -3.70 -5.39 1.95
CA VAL A 78 -4.06 -5.75 3.34
C VAL A 78 -4.38 -4.48 4.12
N THR A 79 -5.45 -4.52 4.93
CA THR A 79 -5.80 -3.39 5.79
C THR A 79 -5.11 -3.46 7.16
N TYR A 80 -5.04 -2.32 7.86
CA TYR A 80 -4.54 -2.30 9.24
C TYR A 80 -5.38 -3.14 10.20
N GLY A 81 -6.69 -3.27 9.94
CA GLY A 81 -7.57 -4.16 10.70
C GLY A 81 -7.22 -5.63 10.53
N ASP A 82 -6.97 -6.06 9.28
CA ASP A 82 -6.62 -7.45 8.98
C ASP A 82 -5.28 -7.85 9.61
N ILE A 83 -4.24 -7.03 9.42
CA ILE A 83 -2.94 -7.32 10.01
C ILE A 83 -2.98 -7.29 11.53
N SER A 84 -3.71 -6.36 12.14
CA SER A 84 -3.83 -6.26 13.59
C SER A 84 -4.51 -7.50 14.19
N THR A 85 -5.54 -8.00 13.52
CA THR A 85 -6.21 -9.24 13.93
C THR A 85 -5.27 -10.44 13.83
N PHE A 86 -4.59 -10.58 12.70
CA PHE A 86 -3.63 -11.66 12.47
C PHE A 86 -2.48 -11.66 13.50
N LEU A 87 -1.90 -10.50 13.76
CA LEU A 87 -0.79 -10.37 14.70
C LEU A 87 -1.22 -10.61 16.15
N ARG A 88 -2.38 -10.10 16.56
CA ARG A 88 -2.94 -10.35 17.90
C ARG A 88 -3.08 -11.84 18.16
N ASP A 89 -3.63 -12.59 17.22
CA ASP A 89 -3.87 -14.03 17.35
C ASP A 89 -2.55 -14.83 17.38
N SER A 90 -1.46 -14.22 16.90
CA SER A 90 -0.09 -14.75 16.95
C SER A 90 0.75 -14.20 18.12
N GLY A 91 0.17 -13.40 19.01
CA GLY A 91 0.88 -12.80 20.15
C GLY A 91 1.81 -11.63 19.79
N TRP A 92 1.61 -11.00 18.63
CA TRP A 92 2.39 -9.86 18.13
C TRP A 92 1.54 -8.60 18.03
N GLY A 93 2.20 -7.46 17.87
CA GLY A 93 1.55 -6.17 17.59
C GLY A 93 2.45 -5.26 16.78
N LEU A 94 1.85 -4.34 16.04
CA LEU A 94 2.58 -3.26 15.37
C LEU A 94 2.99 -2.20 16.39
N HIS A 95 4.10 -1.52 16.14
CA HIS A 95 4.62 -0.44 16.99
C HIS A 95 3.66 0.75 17.07
N ASN A 96 2.90 1.01 16.03
CA ASN A 96 1.91 2.08 15.93
C ASN A 96 0.84 1.74 14.90
N LEU A 97 -0.32 2.37 14.98
CA LEU A 97 -1.47 2.15 14.11
C LEU A 97 -2.08 3.48 13.67
N ALA A 98 -2.65 3.48 12.47
CA ALA A 98 -3.56 4.53 12.06
C ALA A 98 -4.87 4.46 12.85
N SER A 99 -5.58 5.58 12.97
CA SER A 99 -6.88 5.64 13.66
C SER A 99 -7.99 4.85 12.95
N LEU A 100 -7.82 4.58 11.65
CA LEU A 100 -8.80 3.90 10.81
C LEU A 100 -8.32 2.50 10.45
N PRO A 101 -8.98 1.44 10.94
CA PRO A 101 -8.54 0.06 10.71
C PRO A 101 -8.75 -0.42 9.27
N HIS A 102 -9.64 0.20 8.52
CA HIS A 102 -10.05 -0.23 7.18
C HIS A 102 -9.22 0.39 6.04
N ILE A 103 -8.19 1.19 6.34
CA ILE A 103 -7.26 1.68 5.31
C ILE A 103 -6.21 0.63 4.97
N THR A 104 -5.82 0.57 3.70
CA THR A 104 -4.76 -0.34 3.25
C THR A 104 -3.40 0.12 3.76
N ILE A 105 -2.54 -0.85 4.07
CA ILE A 105 -1.18 -0.60 4.54
C ILE A 105 -0.40 0.23 3.52
N ALA A 106 -0.37 -0.20 2.26
CA ALA A 106 0.36 0.54 1.23
C ALA A 106 -0.17 1.97 1.04
N GLY A 107 -1.49 2.17 1.04
CA GLY A 107 -2.07 3.51 0.92
C GLY A 107 -1.70 4.43 2.08
N ALA A 108 -1.68 3.93 3.31
CA ALA A 108 -1.30 4.69 4.49
C ALA A 108 0.20 5.03 4.51
N ILE A 109 1.06 4.08 4.15
CA ILE A 109 2.51 4.27 4.08
C ILE A 109 2.85 5.30 3.01
N ALA A 110 2.31 5.16 1.80
CA ALA A 110 2.60 6.03 0.67
C ALA A 110 2.27 7.52 0.93
N THR A 111 1.39 7.80 1.88
CA THR A 111 0.97 9.17 2.25
C THR A 111 1.51 9.62 3.60
N ALA A 112 2.50 8.93 4.16
CA ALA A 112 3.09 9.22 5.47
C ALA A 112 2.04 9.32 6.60
N THR A 113 1.00 8.50 6.55
CA THR A 113 -0.01 8.46 7.61
C THR A 113 0.65 8.20 8.95
N HIS A 114 0.24 8.94 9.97
CA HIS A 114 0.73 8.77 11.34
C HIS A 114 -0.38 8.28 12.28
N GLY A 115 0.02 7.68 13.38
CA GLY A 115 -0.83 7.38 14.51
C GLY A 115 -0.69 8.45 15.62
N SER A 116 -0.73 8.02 16.86
CA SER A 116 -0.56 8.87 18.04
C SER A 116 0.75 8.58 18.77
N GLY A 117 1.14 9.48 19.65
CA GLY A 117 2.34 9.38 20.48
C GLY A 117 3.48 10.27 19.97
N SER A 118 4.01 11.12 20.85
CA SER A 118 5.08 12.08 20.52
C SER A 118 6.41 11.44 20.12
N ASN A 119 6.62 10.16 20.50
CA ASN A 119 7.84 9.40 20.20
C ASN A 119 7.67 8.44 19.02
N ASN A 120 6.51 8.43 18.38
CA ASN A 120 6.24 7.58 17.22
C ASN A 120 6.38 8.41 15.94
N GLY A 121 7.17 7.91 15.00
CA GLY A 121 7.18 8.41 13.62
C GLY A 121 5.89 8.08 12.87
N ASN A 122 5.79 8.50 11.62
CA ASN A 122 4.72 8.04 10.75
C ASN A 122 4.86 6.53 10.45
N LEU A 123 3.82 5.92 9.90
CA LEU A 123 3.79 4.45 9.71
C LEU A 123 4.86 3.95 8.73
N ALA A 124 5.33 4.79 7.81
CA ALA A 124 6.38 4.44 6.86
C ALA A 124 7.76 4.27 7.53
N THR A 125 7.96 4.85 8.72
CA THR A 125 9.24 4.71 9.45
C THR A 125 9.53 3.28 9.91
N ALA A 126 8.52 2.42 10.00
CA ALA A 126 8.67 1.01 10.35
C ALA A 126 8.89 0.09 9.15
N VAL A 127 8.82 0.62 7.93
CA VAL A 127 9.02 -0.18 6.73
C VAL A 127 10.50 -0.43 6.52
N THR A 128 10.89 -1.69 6.35
CA THR A 128 12.27 -2.12 6.11
C THR A 128 12.53 -2.47 4.66
N GLU A 129 11.53 -3.01 3.96
CA GLU A 129 11.61 -3.36 2.54
C GLU A 129 10.26 -3.11 1.86
N ILE A 130 10.30 -2.71 0.60
CA ILE A 130 9.15 -2.68 -0.29
C ILE A 130 9.44 -3.39 -1.59
N LYS A 131 8.39 -4.01 -2.17
CA LYS A 131 8.40 -4.55 -3.53
C LYS A 131 7.28 -3.93 -4.32
N TRP A 132 7.60 -3.45 -5.51
CA TRP A 132 6.60 -2.88 -6.42
C TRP A 132 6.80 -3.38 -7.84
N ILE A 133 5.84 -3.12 -8.70
CA ILE A 133 5.89 -3.44 -10.12
C ILE A 133 6.28 -2.18 -10.88
N ALA A 134 7.43 -2.22 -11.54
CA ALA A 134 7.93 -1.13 -12.37
C ALA A 134 7.12 -0.98 -13.67
N PRO A 135 7.24 0.15 -14.40
CA PRO A 135 6.47 0.39 -15.63
C PRO A 135 6.66 -0.67 -16.73
N ASP A 136 7.80 -1.36 -16.74
CA ASP A 136 8.07 -2.47 -17.67
C ASP A 136 7.44 -3.81 -17.21
N GLY A 137 6.69 -3.81 -16.11
CA GLY A 137 6.08 -4.99 -15.52
C GLY A 137 7.03 -5.83 -14.65
N SER A 138 8.30 -5.45 -14.50
CA SER A 138 9.24 -6.15 -13.63
C SER A 138 8.94 -5.89 -12.15
N ILE A 139 9.35 -6.83 -11.27
CA ILE A 139 9.28 -6.63 -9.82
C ILE A 139 10.61 -6.07 -9.35
N VAL A 140 10.55 -4.93 -8.69
CA VAL A 140 11.71 -4.26 -8.08
C VAL A 140 11.57 -4.31 -6.56
N ALA A 141 12.68 -4.49 -5.86
CA ALA A 141 12.75 -4.45 -4.41
C ALA A 141 13.72 -3.37 -3.96
N HIS A 142 13.33 -2.56 -2.99
CA HIS A 142 14.21 -1.65 -2.27
C HIS A 142 14.14 -1.93 -0.78
N SER A 143 15.28 -1.80 -0.12
CA SER A 143 15.39 -1.95 1.33
C SER A 143 16.02 -0.70 1.97
N ARG A 144 15.63 -0.42 3.19
CA ARG A 144 16.16 0.69 3.98
C ARG A 144 17.69 0.58 4.18
N GLU A 145 18.17 -0.65 4.34
CA GLU A 145 19.58 -0.93 4.58
C GLU A 145 20.45 -0.67 3.35
N CYS A 146 19.96 -1.04 2.15
CA CYS A 146 20.75 -0.98 0.92
C CYS A 146 20.55 0.31 0.13
N ASP A 147 19.36 0.91 0.15
CA ASP A 147 18.98 1.95 -0.80
C ASP A 147 18.79 3.34 -0.15
N GLY A 148 18.88 3.45 1.18
CA GLY A 148 18.93 4.72 1.91
C GLY A 148 17.87 5.74 1.50
N GLY A 149 18.29 6.88 0.98
CA GLY A 149 17.39 7.98 0.60
C GLY A 149 16.44 7.64 -0.55
N ASP A 150 16.85 6.79 -1.48
CA ASP A 150 15.98 6.33 -2.58
C ASP A 150 14.86 5.46 -2.05
N PHE A 151 15.15 4.62 -1.05
CA PHE A 151 14.14 3.86 -0.33
C PHE A 151 13.12 4.76 0.34
N GLU A 152 13.55 5.79 1.07
CA GLU A 152 12.65 6.71 1.78
C GLU A 152 11.72 7.46 0.82
N GLY A 153 12.25 7.93 -0.30
CA GLY A 153 11.47 8.56 -1.36
C GLY A 153 10.44 7.63 -1.99
N THR A 154 10.81 6.36 -2.18
CA THR A 154 9.93 5.35 -2.77
C THR A 154 8.81 4.96 -1.81
N VAL A 155 9.10 4.78 -0.51
CA VAL A 155 8.11 4.40 0.51
C VAL A 155 7.01 5.44 0.63
N ILE A 156 7.34 6.74 0.55
CA ILE A 156 6.39 7.86 0.63
C ILE A 156 6.17 8.46 -0.78
N GLY A 157 6.08 7.61 -1.79
CA GLY A 157 5.97 8.00 -3.20
C GLY A 157 4.57 8.40 -3.66
N LEU A 158 3.58 8.55 -2.75
CA LEU A 158 2.20 8.91 -3.06
C LEU A 158 1.50 7.95 -4.04
N GLY A 159 2.03 6.73 -4.17
CA GLY A 159 1.51 5.69 -5.07
C GLY A 159 1.75 6.01 -6.56
N GLY A 160 2.79 6.79 -6.85
CA GLY A 160 3.22 7.12 -8.22
C GLY A 160 4.20 6.12 -8.75
#